data_4914e9ff8b280d66532952ca97bb62f6
#
_entry.id   4914e9ff8b280d66532952ca97bb62f6
#
_cell.length_a   1.000
_cell.length_b   1.000
_cell.length_c   1.000
_cell.angle_alpha   90.00
_cell.angle_beta   90.00
_cell.angle_gamma   90.00
#
_symmetry.space_group_name_H-M   'P 1'
#
loop_
_entity.id
_entity.type
_entity.pdbx_description
1 polymer ?
#
loop_
_entity_poly.entity_id
_entity_poly.type
_entity_poly.pdbx_seq_one_letter_code
_entity_poly.pdbx_strand_id
1 'polypeptide(L)'
;MSTCGPCGSLFSPASFRENCLPFLKELFASVTLPHHLHICGQTQRHLSLLKETGAQAISIDACVDLAAAGRIFSPETVTLGNIESAGVLLRGSPAEVARAATVMMDSMAGIADYIPATSCGIPRATPAANIDAFLDVVRSR
;
A
#
# COMPACT_ATOMS: atom_id res chain seq x y z
N MET A 1 -11.65 3.35 9.14
CA MET A 1 -11.51 4.67 8.50
C MET A 1 -10.34 4.64 7.52
N SER A 2 -10.50 5.20 6.33
CA SER A 2 -9.44 5.35 5.34
C SER A 2 -9.02 6.82 5.27
N THR A 3 -7.74 7.08 5.40
CA THR A 3 -7.16 8.43 5.29
C THR A 3 -6.16 8.44 4.15
N CYS A 4 -6.27 9.40 3.23
CA CYS A 4 -5.28 9.60 2.18
C CYS A 4 -4.31 10.71 2.62
N GLY A 5 -3.04 10.36 2.75
CA GLY A 5 -1.99 11.32 3.05
C GLY A 5 -1.54 12.11 1.82
N PRO A 6 -0.75 13.17 2.03
CA PRO A 6 -0.16 13.91 0.91
C PRO A 6 0.80 13.00 0.12
N CYS A 7 0.85 13.21 -1.20
CA CYS A 7 1.71 12.41 -2.07
C CYS A 7 3.18 12.47 -1.60
N GLY A 8 3.77 11.29 -1.36
CA GLY A 8 5.14 11.17 -0.85
C GLY A 8 6.22 11.75 -1.77
N SER A 9 5.89 11.95 -3.05
CA SER A 9 6.78 12.59 -4.01
C SER A 9 6.91 14.11 -3.81
N LEU A 10 6.00 14.74 -3.06
CA LEU A 10 5.94 16.20 -2.86
C LEU A 10 6.73 16.67 -1.64
N PHE A 11 7.08 15.76 -0.73
CA PHE A 11 7.73 16.11 0.52
C PHE A 11 9.09 15.41 0.65
N SER A 12 10.08 16.14 1.16
CA SER A 12 11.27 15.48 1.71
C SER A 12 10.91 14.77 3.03
N PRO A 13 11.69 13.75 3.47
CA PRO A 13 11.47 13.15 4.79
C PRO A 13 11.50 14.17 5.95
N ALA A 14 12.36 15.18 5.88
CA ALA A 14 12.41 16.24 6.88
C ALA A 14 11.10 17.06 6.89
N SER A 15 10.67 17.51 5.73
CA SER A 15 9.42 18.27 5.61
C SER A 15 8.18 17.44 6.00
N PHE A 16 8.15 16.14 5.69
CA PHE A 16 7.08 15.26 6.15
C PHE A 16 7.07 15.13 7.68
N ARG A 17 8.26 14.99 8.30
CA ARG A 17 8.41 14.91 9.76
C ARG A 17 7.89 16.16 10.46
N GLU A 18 8.16 17.32 9.90
CA GLU A 18 7.78 18.61 10.52
C GLU A 18 6.31 18.98 10.28
N ASN A 19 5.80 18.74 9.07
CA ASN A 19 4.54 19.31 8.62
C ASN A 19 3.39 18.30 8.47
N CYS A 20 3.66 16.98 8.44
CA CYS A 20 2.63 15.96 8.24
C CYS A 20 2.53 14.99 9.44
N LEU A 21 3.66 14.50 9.90
CA LEU A 21 3.72 13.46 10.92
C LEU A 21 2.99 13.83 12.23
N PRO A 22 3.12 15.04 12.79
CA PRO A 22 2.42 15.39 14.04
C PRO A 22 0.90 15.32 13.91
N PHE A 23 0.38 15.82 12.80
CA PHE A 23 -1.08 15.81 12.53
C PHE A 23 -1.61 14.39 12.29
N LEU A 24 -0.85 13.55 11.61
CA LEU A 24 -1.23 12.14 11.40
C LEU A 24 -1.23 11.37 12.73
N LYS A 25 -0.25 11.61 13.59
CA LYS A 25 -0.21 11.02 14.96
C LYS A 25 -1.43 11.43 15.79
N GLU A 26 -1.76 12.70 15.80
CA GLU A 26 -2.93 13.22 16.52
C GLU A 26 -4.22 12.61 15.96
N LEU A 27 -4.36 12.59 14.62
CA LEU A 27 -5.51 12.02 13.95
C LEU A 27 -5.70 10.54 14.34
N PHE A 28 -4.66 9.71 14.20
CA PHE A 28 -4.80 8.27 14.48
C PHE A 28 -4.95 7.98 15.99
N ALA A 29 -4.37 8.79 16.86
CA ALA A 29 -4.61 8.66 18.29
C ALA A 29 -6.05 9.00 18.71
N SER A 30 -6.75 9.83 17.93
CA SER A 30 -8.14 10.23 18.20
C SER A 30 -9.18 9.24 17.66
N VAL A 31 -8.79 8.28 16.80
CA VAL A 31 -9.69 7.35 16.14
C VAL A 31 -9.69 6.00 16.84
N THR A 32 -10.86 5.57 17.31
CA THR A 32 -11.05 4.27 17.97
C THR A 32 -11.42 3.13 17.00
N LEU A 33 -11.83 3.47 15.78
CA LEU A 33 -12.19 2.49 14.75
C LEU A 33 -10.95 1.98 14.02
N PRO A 34 -10.99 0.74 13.47
CA PRO A 34 -9.93 0.28 12.58
C PRO A 34 -9.65 1.29 11.47
N HIS A 35 -8.38 1.63 11.29
CA HIS A 35 -7.99 2.69 10.37
C HIS A 35 -6.72 2.36 9.60
N HIS A 36 -6.64 2.90 8.39
CA HIS A 36 -5.43 2.82 7.59
C HIS A 36 -5.07 4.15 6.92
N LEU A 37 -3.80 4.32 6.65
CA LEU A 37 -3.24 5.41 5.88
C LEU A 37 -2.93 4.92 4.46
N HIS A 38 -3.49 5.57 3.44
CA HIS A 38 -3.01 5.43 2.06
C HIS A 38 -2.09 6.58 1.69
N ILE A 39 -0.97 6.27 1.05
CA ILE A 39 -0.05 7.30 0.58
C ILE A 39 0.48 6.97 -0.81
N CYS A 40 0.23 7.88 -1.76
CA CYS A 40 0.65 7.74 -3.14
C CYS A 40 2.10 8.18 -3.37
N GLY A 41 2.69 7.67 -4.45
CA GLY A 41 3.98 8.11 -4.97
C GLY A 41 5.19 7.53 -4.24
N GLN A 42 6.35 8.10 -4.51
CA GLN A 42 7.65 7.62 -4.05
C GLN A 42 7.84 7.83 -2.54
N THR A 43 7.32 6.91 -1.75
CA THR A 43 7.41 6.96 -0.27
C THR A 43 8.51 6.06 0.31
N GLN A 44 9.37 5.48 -0.51
CA GLN A 44 10.44 4.58 -0.06
C GLN A 44 11.28 5.18 1.07
N ARG A 45 11.59 6.47 0.98
CA ARG A 45 12.38 7.19 2.00
C ARG A 45 11.58 7.60 3.24
N HIS A 46 10.26 7.40 3.21
CA HIS A 46 9.36 7.79 4.30
C HIS A 46 8.89 6.59 5.15
N LEU A 47 9.23 5.35 4.80
CA LEU A 47 8.65 4.16 5.43
C LEU A 47 8.74 4.18 6.96
N SER A 48 9.91 4.54 7.52
CA SER A 48 10.05 4.64 8.99
C SER A 48 9.15 5.73 9.59
N LEU A 49 9.00 6.86 8.90
CA LEU A 49 8.12 7.94 9.33
C LEU A 49 6.65 7.57 9.24
N LEU A 50 6.29 6.79 8.20
CA LEU A 50 4.94 6.28 8.04
C LEU A 50 4.56 5.35 9.18
N LYS A 51 5.46 4.46 9.62
CA LYS A 51 5.28 3.62 10.81
C LYS A 51 5.04 4.46 12.06
N GLU A 52 5.78 5.56 12.22
CA GLU A 52 5.64 6.48 13.36
C GLU A 52 4.27 7.18 13.44
N THR A 53 3.46 7.16 12.37
CA THR A 53 2.13 7.81 12.37
C THR A 53 1.14 7.18 13.35
N GLY A 54 1.34 5.92 13.73
CA GLY A 54 0.41 5.15 14.54
C GLY A 54 -0.77 4.56 13.75
N ALA A 55 -0.76 4.65 12.41
CA ALA A 55 -1.74 3.96 11.58
C ALA A 55 -1.63 2.44 11.77
N GLN A 56 -2.77 1.75 11.95
CA GLN A 56 -2.80 0.29 12.12
C GLN A 56 -2.46 -0.45 10.82
N ALA A 57 -2.72 0.16 9.68
CA ALA A 57 -2.33 -0.36 8.39
C ALA A 57 -1.88 0.76 7.46
N ILE A 58 -0.94 0.46 6.57
CA ILE A 58 -0.41 1.42 5.61
C ILE A 58 -0.48 0.84 4.20
N SER A 59 -1.19 1.54 3.33
CA SER A 59 -1.31 1.22 1.92
C SER A 59 -0.29 2.05 1.11
N ILE A 60 0.54 1.36 0.33
CA ILE A 60 1.65 1.94 -0.41
C ILE A 60 1.47 1.83 -1.92
N ASP A 61 2.10 2.75 -2.65
CA ASP A 61 2.06 2.81 -4.11
C ASP A 61 2.97 1.73 -4.75
N ALA A 62 2.70 1.38 -6.01
CA ALA A 62 3.44 0.38 -6.77
C ALA A 62 4.93 0.72 -6.99
N CYS A 63 5.29 1.98 -6.91
CA CYS A 63 6.69 2.43 -7.03
C CYS A 63 7.53 2.22 -5.76
N VAL A 64 6.95 1.68 -4.69
CA VAL A 64 7.61 1.37 -3.41
C VAL A 64 7.93 -0.12 -3.34
N ASP A 65 9.10 -0.47 -2.83
CA ASP A 65 9.46 -1.86 -2.54
C ASP A 65 8.56 -2.41 -1.42
N LEU A 66 7.63 -3.28 -1.81
CA LEU A 66 6.63 -3.85 -0.94
C LEU A 66 7.26 -4.68 0.18
N ALA A 67 8.26 -5.50 -0.14
CA ALA A 67 8.93 -6.35 0.85
C ALA A 67 9.74 -5.51 1.86
N ALA A 68 10.38 -4.43 1.42
CA ALA A 68 11.07 -3.51 2.31
C ALA A 68 10.08 -2.80 3.25
N ALA A 69 8.92 -2.39 2.73
CA ALA A 69 7.85 -1.80 3.55
C ALA A 69 7.34 -2.81 4.58
N GLY A 70 7.04 -4.03 4.16
CA GLY A 70 6.58 -5.09 5.04
C GLY A 70 7.55 -5.37 6.19
N ARG A 71 8.85 -5.45 5.92
CA ARG A 71 9.88 -5.65 6.97
C ARG A 71 9.96 -4.48 7.96
N ILE A 72 9.72 -3.26 7.49
CA ILE A 72 9.75 -2.06 8.37
C ILE A 72 8.48 -1.98 9.22
N PHE A 73 7.32 -2.32 8.65
CA PHE A 73 6.03 -2.15 9.31
C PHE A 73 5.71 -3.28 10.30
N SER A 74 6.03 -4.53 9.93
CA SER A 74 5.76 -5.70 10.78
C SER A 74 6.56 -5.64 12.11
N PRO A 75 6.03 -6.22 13.21
CA PRO A 75 4.69 -6.80 13.36
C PRO A 75 3.61 -5.79 13.81
N GLU A 76 3.94 -4.53 13.94
CA GLU A 76 3.05 -3.53 14.59
C GLU A 76 2.05 -2.91 13.64
N THR A 77 2.33 -2.92 12.33
CA THR A 77 1.52 -2.25 11.31
C THR A 77 1.33 -3.15 10.09
N VAL A 78 0.09 -3.31 9.67
CA VAL A 78 -0.26 -4.12 8.50
C VAL A 78 0.14 -3.39 7.21
N THR A 79 0.81 -4.09 6.30
CA THR A 79 1.13 -3.58 4.96
C THR A 79 0.01 -3.91 3.98
N LEU A 80 -0.48 -2.91 3.23
CA LEU A 80 -1.43 -3.12 2.14
C LEU A 80 -0.79 -2.74 0.80
N GLY A 81 -0.97 -3.56 -0.20
CA GLY A 81 -0.52 -3.23 -1.56
C GLY A 81 -0.01 -4.43 -2.33
N ASN A 82 0.64 -4.21 -3.45
CA ASN A 82 0.70 -2.94 -4.18
C ASN A 82 0.70 -3.18 -5.70
N ILE A 83 -0.23 -4.09 -6.17
CA ILE A 83 -0.30 -4.31 -7.62
C ILE A 83 -0.64 -3.00 -8.34
N GLU A 84 0.08 -2.71 -9.42
CA GLU A 84 -0.06 -1.45 -10.14
C GLU A 84 -1.45 -1.30 -10.77
N SER A 85 -2.19 -0.26 -10.35
CA SER A 85 -3.58 -0.04 -10.74
C SER A 85 -3.73 0.39 -12.20
N ALA A 86 -2.88 1.28 -12.70
CA ALA A 86 -3.04 1.87 -14.03
C ALA A 86 -2.25 1.11 -15.12
N GLY A 87 -1.04 0.65 -14.83
CA GLY A 87 -0.21 -0.07 -15.77
C GLY A 87 -0.65 -1.52 -15.95
N VAL A 88 -0.71 -2.25 -14.85
CA VAL A 88 -0.96 -3.69 -14.87
C VAL A 88 -2.46 -3.98 -14.85
N LEU A 89 -3.18 -3.47 -13.84
CA LEU A 89 -4.57 -3.87 -13.63
C LEU A 89 -5.51 -3.31 -14.70
N LEU A 90 -5.31 -2.07 -15.13
CA LEU A 90 -6.15 -1.45 -16.17
C LEU A 90 -5.75 -1.89 -17.58
N ARG A 91 -4.45 -1.89 -17.91
CA ARG A 91 -3.97 -2.04 -19.29
C ARG A 91 -3.38 -3.41 -19.63
N GLY A 92 -3.09 -4.22 -18.62
CA GLY A 92 -2.57 -5.56 -18.81
C GLY A 92 -3.65 -6.56 -19.25
N SER A 93 -3.22 -7.71 -19.72
CA SER A 93 -4.06 -8.89 -19.92
C SER A 93 -4.28 -9.62 -18.58
N PRO A 94 -5.30 -10.47 -18.44
CA PRO A 94 -5.50 -11.30 -17.24
C PRO A 94 -4.26 -12.14 -16.87
N ALA A 95 -3.52 -12.65 -17.86
CA ALA A 95 -2.31 -13.43 -17.64
C ALA A 95 -1.15 -12.57 -17.07
N GLU A 96 -1.04 -11.32 -17.50
CA GLU A 96 -0.05 -10.37 -16.97
C GLU A 96 -0.40 -9.96 -15.53
N VAL A 97 -1.68 -9.74 -15.26
CA VAL A 97 -2.18 -9.44 -13.91
C VAL A 97 -1.89 -10.62 -12.98
N ALA A 98 -2.21 -11.84 -13.38
CA ALA A 98 -1.94 -13.04 -12.59
C ALA A 98 -0.44 -13.21 -12.27
N ARG A 99 0.44 -12.99 -13.26
CA ARG A 99 1.90 -13.04 -13.04
C ARG A 99 2.35 -11.95 -12.05
N ALA A 100 1.90 -10.72 -12.23
CA ALA A 100 2.25 -9.61 -11.35
C ALA A 100 1.76 -9.85 -9.92
N ALA A 101 0.54 -10.35 -9.75
CA ALA A 101 -0.02 -10.73 -8.46
C ALA A 101 0.81 -11.84 -7.80
N THR A 102 1.22 -12.86 -8.56
CA THR A 102 2.07 -13.95 -8.06
C THR A 102 3.40 -13.41 -7.55
N VAL A 103 4.10 -12.60 -8.34
CA VAL A 103 5.37 -11.98 -7.95
C VAL A 103 5.22 -11.11 -6.70
N MET A 104 4.14 -10.32 -6.64
CA MET A 104 3.82 -9.50 -5.49
C MET A 104 3.62 -10.35 -4.22
N MET A 105 2.82 -11.42 -4.29
CA MET A 105 2.57 -12.33 -3.18
C MET A 105 3.86 -13.04 -2.74
N ASP A 106 4.67 -13.51 -3.69
CA ASP A 106 5.93 -14.20 -3.40
C ASP A 106 6.94 -13.26 -2.71
N SER A 107 6.96 -11.97 -3.06
CA SER A 107 7.81 -10.98 -2.40
C SER A 107 7.50 -10.77 -0.93
N MET A 108 6.27 -11.10 -0.51
CA MET A 108 5.79 -10.97 0.87
C MET A 108 5.86 -12.29 1.66
N ALA A 109 6.45 -13.33 1.08
CA ALA A 109 6.59 -14.61 1.77
C ALA A 109 7.36 -14.45 3.11
N GLY A 110 6.77 -14.94 4.19
CA GLY A 110 7.33 -14.83 5.54
C GLY A 110 7.02 -13.52 6.28
N ILE A 111 6.27 -12.60 5.67
CA ILE A 111 5.74 -11.39 6.32
C ILE A 111 4.27 -11.63 6.64
N ALA A 112 3.93 -11.73 7.94
CA ALA A 112 2.60 -12.15 8.38
C ALA A 112 1.55 -11.03 8.22
N ASP A 113 1.95 -9.77 8.46
CA ASP A 113 1.03 -8.63 8.54
C ASP A 113 0.88 -7.95 7.18
N TYR A 114 0.30 -8.69 6.22
CA TYR A 114 0.15 -8.26 4.85
C TYR A 114 -1.25 -8.54 4.31
N ILE A 115 -1.82 -7.56 3.63
CA ILE A 115 -3.07 -7.68 2.88
C ILE A 115 -2.81 -7.33 1.42
N PRO A 116 -2.95 -8.29 0.47
CA PRO A 116 -2.82 -8.02 -0.95
C PRO A 116 -3.87 -6.99 -1.39
N ALA A 117 -3.41 -5.93 -2.04
CA ALA A 117 -4.26 -4.85 -2.47
C ALA A 117 -3.73 -4.19 -3.74
N THR A 118 -4.52 -3.31 -4.31
CA THR A 118 -4.07 -2.43 -5.39
C THR A 118 -3.20 -1.29 -4.84
N SER A 119 -2.30 -0.79 -5.66
CA SER A 119 -1.38 0.29 -5.27
C SER A 119 -2.10 1.61 -4.99
N CYS A 120 -3.24 1.82 -5.63
CA CYS A 120 -4.09 3.00 -5.50
C CYS A 120 -5.52 2.62 -5.90
N GLY A 121 -6.41 3.61 -6.03
CA GLY A 121 -7.76 3.40 -6.52
C GLY A 121 -7.80 2.64 -7.86
N ILE A 122 -8.76 1.73 -8.00
CA ILE A 122 -8.96 0.98 -9.25
C ILE A 122 -9.62 1.91 -10.26
N PRO A 123 -9.01 2.14 -11.44
CA PRO A 123 -9.63 2.94 -12.49
C PRO A 123 -10.96 2.32 -12.94
N ARG A 124 -11.98 3.16 -13.15
CA ARG A 124 -13.35 2.72 -13.51
C ARG A 124 -13.39 1.85 -14.77
N ALA A 125 -12.47 2.05 -15.70
CA ALA A 125 -12.40 1.30 -16.96
C ALA A 125 -11.63 -0.03 -16.84
N THR A 126 -11.21 -0.43 -15.63
CA THR A 126 -10.49 -1.69 -15.44
C THR A 126 -11.38 -2.88 -15.84
N PRO A 127 -10.89 -3.78 -16.73
CA PRO A 127 -11.64 -4.97 -17.13
C PRO A 127 -11.93 -5.88 -15.93
N ALA A 128 -13.17 -6.35 -15.79
CA ALA A 128 -13.54 -7.29 -14.72
C ALA A 128 -12.66 -8.55 -14.72
N ALA A 129 -12.33 -9.08 -15.90
CA ALA A 129 -11.44 -10.24 -16.03
C ALA A 129 -10.04 -10.01 -15.40
N ASN A 130 -9.55 -8.78 -15.38
CA ASN A 130 -8.28 -8.46 -14.73
C ASN A 130 -8.43 -8.44 -13.20
N ILE A 131 -9.56 -7.96 -12.70
CA ILE A 131 -9.88 -8.01 -11.27
C ILE A 131 -10.02 -9.45 -10.82
N ASP A 132 -10.75 -10.26 -11.57
CA ASP A 132 -10.92 -11.70 -11.29
C ASP A 132 -9.57 -12.42 -11.28
N ALA A 133 -8.70 -12.19 -12.27
CA ALA A 133 -7.36 -12.78 -12.32
C ALA A 133 -6.48 -12.41 -11.09
N PHE A 134 -6.59 -11.19 -10.60
CA PHE A 134 -5.93 -10.77 -9.36
C PHE A 134 -6.50 -11.53 -8.15
N LEU A 135 -7.83 -11.56 -8.01
CA LEU A 135 -8.49 -12.20 -6.88
C LEU A 135 -8.26 -13.72 -6.86
N ASP A 136 -8.20 -14.38 -8.01
CA ASP A 136 -7.95 -15.81 -8.11
C ASP A 136 -6.55 -16.16 -7.57
N VAL A 137 -5.54 -15.38 -7.90
CA VAL A 137 -4.18 -15.56 -7.32
C VAL A 137 -4.21 -15.36 -5.81
N VAL A 138 -4.85 -14.30 -5.32
CA VAL A 138 -4.92 -14.02 -3.88
C VAL A 138 -5.63 -15.13 -3.10
N ARG A 139 -6.72 -15.68 -3.66
CA ARG A 139 -7.51 -16.75 -3.01
C ARG A 139 -6.84 -18.12 -3.05
N SER A 140 -5.91 -18.33 -3.96
CA SER A 140 -5.20 -19.62 -4.12
C SER A 140 -4.00 -19.78 -3.18
N ARG A 141 -3.69 -18.75 -2.39
CA ARG A 141 -2.54 -18.68 -1.46
C ARG A 141 -3.03 -18.66 -0.01
#